data_4b1c17bcbfa6bd17069cf86c6e3240ac
#
_entry.id   4b1c17bcbfa6bd17069cf86c6e3240ac
#
_cell.length_a   1.000
_cell.length_b   1.000
_cell.length_c   1.000
_cell.angle_alpha   90.00
_cell.angle_beta   90.00
_cell.angle_gamma   90.00
#
_symmetry.space_group_name_H-M   'P 1'
#
loop_
_entity.id
_entity.type
_entity.pdbx_description
1 polymer ?
#
loop_
_entity_poly.entity_id
_entity_poly.type
_entity_poly.pdbx_seq_one_letter_code
_entity_poly.pdbx_strand_id
1 'polypeptide(L)'
;MNEREWIRRLRTRAAGADHLVRGIGDDCAVLRPPAGTELLVTTDLFIEGTHFRRRSAPPRALGWRALARALSDVAAMGGTPLAYFVSIAVPEWAWGPWLKDFYKGMAESGSRTGAVLAGGDTTRARTLTADLIVLGHAPAGRALRRDGAKTGDAIYVSGELGVEAPGKRIRFEPRLALGRYLLENRLASACMDVSDGLAMDLSRLCEESGVAAALASPLPLAQGVAVERALTHGEDYELLFTVPSRQRVPATFNGVPLTRVGTIVAGKAGRVTLDAKPLAARGWDPFKV
;
A
#
# COMPACT_ATOMS: atom_id res chain seq x y z
N MET A 1 28.78 6.44 -15.71
CA MET A 1 27.96 5.21 -15.88
C MET A 1 26.94 5.51 -16.96
N ASN A 2 26.89 4.72 -18.01
CA ASN A 2 25.86 4.82 -19.04
C ASN A 2 24.69 3.87 -18.74
N GLU A 3 23.62 3.97 -19.52
CA GLU A 3 22.40 3.16 -19.34
C GLU A 3 22.67 1.63 -19.40
N ARG A 4 23.46 1.18 -20.38
CA ARG A 4 23.82 -0.24 -20.52
C ARG A 4 24.54 -0.80 -19.31
N GLU A 5 25.46 -0.02 -18.73
CA GLU A 5 26.14 -0.39 -17.47
C GLU A 5 25.16 -0.45 -16.30
N TRP A 6 24.20 0.48 -16.27
CA TRP A 6 23.17 0.52 -15.25
C TRP A 6 22.29 -0.73 -15.32
N ILE A 7 21.73 -1.05 -16.48
CA ILE A 7 20.90 -2.25 -16.70
C ILE A 7 21.68 -3.53 -16.35
N ARG A 8 22.93 -3.65 -16.75
CA ARG A 8 23.77 -4.79 -16.40
C ARG A 8 23.92 -4.95 -14.88
N ARG A 9 24.09 -3.86 -14.14
CA ARG A 9 24.17 -3.89 -12.66
C ARG A 9 22.87 -4.29 -12.01
N LEU A 10 21.73 -3.84 -12.54
CA LEU A 10 20.43 -4.27 -12.05
C LEU A 10 20.25 -5.76 -12.28
N ARG A 11 20.55 -6.27 -13.48
CA ARG A 11 20.44 -7.69 -13.82
C ARG A 11 21.27 -8.59 -12.90
N THR A 12 22.51 -8.20 -12.57
CA THR A 12 23.39 -9.01 -11.68
C THR A 12 22.95 -8.99 -10.22
N ARG A 13 22.10 -8.05 -9.83
CA ARG A 13 21.61 -7.88 -8.46
C ARG A 13 20.15 -8.30 -8.27
N ALA A 14 19.41 -8.47 -9.36
CA ALA A 14 18.05 -8.98 -9.28
C ALA A 14 18.08 -10.41 -8.70
N ALA A 15 17.32 -10.62 -7.63
CA ALA A 15 17.15 -11.94 -7.05
C ALA A 15 16.41 -12.85 -8.03
N GLY A 16 16.80 -14.12 -8.11
CA GLY A 16 16.00 -15.14 -8.78
C GLY A 16 14.81 -15.56 -7.91
N ALA A 17 13.76 -16.03 -8.56
CA ALA A 17 12.61 -16.65 -7.90
C ALA A 17 11.99 -17.68 -8.85
N ASP A 18 11.38 -18.73 -8.30
CA ASP A 18 10.83 -19.84 -9.09
C ASP A 18 9.72 -19.37 -10.06
N HIS A 19 8.98 -18.35 -9.68
CA HIS A 19 7.94 -17.74 -10.51
C HIS A 19 8.46 -16.75 -11.57
N LEU A 20 9.72 -16.33 -11.50
CA LEU A 20 10.38 -15.47 -12.49
C LEU A 20 11.19 -16.32 -13.47
N VAL A 21 10.56 -16.78 -14.54
CA VAL A 21 11.18 -17.59 -15.58
C VAL A 21 12.24 -16.79 -16.35
N ARG A 22 11.95 -15.52 -16.64
CA ARG A 22 12.85 -14.58 -17.31
C ARG A 22 12.66 -13.20 -16.72
N GLY A 23 13.72 -12.55 -16.30
CA GLY A 23 13.72 -11.18 -15.80
C GLY A 23 14.46 -10.23 -16.72
N ILE A 24 15.17 -9.26 -16.15
CA ILE A 24 15.94 -8.22 -16.86
C ILE A 24 16.89 -8.83 -17.87
N GLY A 25 16.86 -8.36 -19.11
CA GLY A 25 17.77 -8.76 -20.21
C GLY A 25 17.10 -9.44 -21.38
N ASP A 26 15.79 -9.34 -21.46
CA ASP A 26 14.96 -9.66 -22.61
C ASP A 26 13.91 -8.55 -22.81
N ASP A 27 13.16 -8.57 -23.92
CA ASP A 27 12.15 -7.53 -24.23
C ASP A 27 11.01 -7.52 -23.19
N CYS A 28 10.67 -8.70 -22.62
CA CYS A 28 9.68 -8.84 -21.57
C CYS A 28 10.18 -9.74 -20.45
N ALA A 29 9.67 -9.52 -19.24
CA ALA A 29 9.76 -10.51 -18.19
C ALA A 29 8.74 -11.64 -18.44
N VAL A 30 9.14 -12.87 -18.14
CA VAL A 30 8.26 -14.05 -18.19
C VAL A 30 7.99 -14.52 -16.77
N LEU A 31 6.74 -14.42 -16.34
CA LEU A 31 6.29 -14.81 -15.00
C LEU A 31 5.38 -16.04 -15.09
N ARG A 32 5.49 -16.92 -14.12
CA ARG A 32 4.62 -18.09 -13.95
C ARG A 32 3.96 -18.00 -12.56
N PRO A 33 2.74 -17.43 -12.48
CA PRO A 33 2.02 -17.41 -11.22
C PRO A 33 1.65 -18.84 -10.78
N PRO A 34 1.47 -19.08 -9.47
CA PRO A 34 1.04 -20.39 -8.98
C PRO A 34 -0.30 -20.81 -9.59
N ALA A 35 -0.46 -22.12 -9.85
CA ALA A 35 -1.71 -22.66 -10.38
C ALA A 35 -2.88 -22.38 -9.41
N GLY A 36 -4.08 -22.13 -9.95
CA GLY A 36 -5.28 -21.83 -9.15
C GLY A 36 -5.30 -20.46 -8.51
N THR A 37 -4.47 -19.53 -9.00
CA THR A 37 -4.44 -18.14 -8.52
C THR A 37 -4.84 -17.15 -9.62
N GLU A 38 -5.24 -15.95 -9.20
CA GLU A 38 -5.43 -14.77 -10.05
C GLU A 38 -4.30 -13.77 -9.79
N LEU A 39 -3.90 -13.04 -10.84
CA LEU A 39 -2.91 -11.97 -10.71
C LEU A 39 -3.57 -10.72 -10.12
N LEU A 40 -2.87 -10.13 -9.17
CA LEU A 40 -3.11 -8.78 -8.68
C LEU A 40 -2.06 -7.86 -9.31
N VAL A 41 -2.50 -6.76 -9.88
CA VAL A 41 -1.61 -5.78 -10.51
C VAL A 41 -1.97 -4.40 -9.99
N THR A 42 -0.99 -3.68 -9.50
CA THR A 42 -1.13 -2.27 -9.10
C THR A 42 0.00 -1.43 -9.66
N THR A 43 -0.24 -0.13 -9.76
CA THR A 43 0.77 0.88 -10.12
C THR A 43 0.72 2.02 -9.11
N ASP A 44 1.87 2.55 -8.72
CA ASP A 44 1.97 3.64 -7.75
C ASP A 44 3.09 4.61 -8.14
N LEU A 45 2.70 5.85 -8.43
CA LEU A 45 3.65 6.92 -8.74
C LEU A 45 4.35 7.43 -7.47
N PHE A 46 5.66 7.64 -7.58
CA PHE A 46 6.50 8.24 -6.55
C PHE A 46 7.28 9.42 -7.11
N ILE A 47 6.81 10.64 -6.86
CA ILE A 47 7.22 11.88 -7.53
C ILE A 47 7.86 12.83 -6.53
N GLU A 48 9.06 13.37 -6.90
CA GLU A 48 9.70 14.45 -6.15
C GLU A 48 8.83 15.72 -6.14
N GLY A 49 8.69 16.31 -4.97
CA GLY A 49 7.83 17.48 -4.75
C GLY A 49 6.41 17.13 -4.32
N THR A 50 5.92 15.95 -4.69
CA THR A 50 4.58 15.44 -4.30
C THR A 50 4.69 14.43 -3.16
N HIS A 51 5.38 13.31 -3.36
CA HIS A 51 5.44 12.21 -2.41
C HIS A 51 6.69 12.23 -1.53
N PHE A 52 7.72 12.96 -1.94
CA PHE A 52 8.91 13.19 -1.14
C PHE A 52 9.62 14.48 -1.58
N ARG A 53 10.43 15.02 -0.69
CA ARG A 53 11.37 16.10 -1.02
C ARG A 53 12.77 15.54 -1.08
N ARG A 54 13.58 16.00 -2.01
CA ARG A 54 14.96 15.53 -2.30
C ARG A 54 15.82 15.28 -1.06
N ARG A 55 15.67 16.09 -0.01
CA ARG A 55 16.49 16.03 1.22
C ARG A 55 15.70 15.54 2.43
N SER A 56 14.48 15.06 2.25
CA SER A 56 13.64 14.62 3.38
C SER A 56 14.12 13.35 4.03
N ALA A 57 14.84 12.49 3.28
CA ALA A 57 15.36 11.23 3.77
C ALA A 57 16.49 10.68 2.90
N PRO A 58 17.27 9.71 3.40
CA PRO A 58 18.25 8.99 2.60
C PRO A 58 17.61 8.26 1.41
N PRO A 59 18.27 8.21 0.24
CA PRO A 59 17.73 7.57 -0.96
C PRO A 59 17.33 6.11 -0.73
N ARG A 60 18.06 5.38 0.10
CA ARG A 60 17.73 4.00 0.47
C ARG A 60 16.41 3.88 1.24
N ALA A 61 16.09 4.84 2.10
CA ALA A 61 14.80 4.89 2.80
C ALA A 61 13.66 5.28 1.87
N LEU A 62 13.91 6.20 0.92
CA LEU A 62 12.95 6.59 -0.11
C LEU A 62 12.64 5.41 -1.06
N GLY A 63 13.65 4.65 -1.47
CA GLY A 63 13.45 3.46 -2.30
C GLY A 63 12.65 2.37 -1.58
N TRP A 64 12.93 2.14 -0.30
CA TRP A 64 12.10 1.25 0.53
C TRP A 64 10.64 1.69 0.50
N ARG A 65 10.38 2.98 0.81
CA ARG A 65 9.05 3.55 0.87
C ARG A 65 8.31 3.45 -0.46
N ALA A 66 8.99 3.77 -1.57
CA ALA A 66 8.40 3.72 -2.89
C ALA A 66 7.82 2.34 -3.20
N LEU A 67 8.56 1.25 -2.93
CA LEU A 67 8.05 -0.10 -3.16
C LEU A 67 7.03 -0.53 -2.09
N ALA A 68 7.23 -0.14 -0.83
CA ALA A 68 6.34 -0.51 0.26
C ALA A 68 4.91 0.04 0.07
N ARG A 69 4.76 1.24 -0.53
CA ARG A 69 3.47 1.83 -0.89
C ARG A 69 2.69 0.94 -1.85
N ALA A 70 3.28 0.60 -2.99
CA ALA A 70 2.63 -0.26 -3.97
C ALA A 70 2.36 -1.69 -3.43
N LEU A 71 3.20 -2.19 -2.52
CA LEU A 71 2.98 -3.47 -1.84
C LEU A 71 1.81 -3.42 -0.85
N SER A 72 1.43 -2.23 -0.37
CA SER A 72 0.26 -2.04 0.49
C SER A 72 -1.05 -2.39 -0.22
N ASP A 73 -1.17 -2.10 -1.51
CA ASP A 73 -2.32 -2.51 -2.32
C ASP A 73 -2.44 -4.05 -2.39
N VAL A 74 -1.31 -4.74 -2.57
CA VAL A 74 -1.29 -6.20 -2.56
C VAL A 74 -1.70 -6.74 -1.19
N ALA A 75 -1.27 -6.10 -0.11
CA ALA A 75 -1.67 -6.46 1.25
C ALA A 75 -3.18 -6.25 1.46
N ALA A 76 -3.74 -5.14 0.98
CA ALA A 76 -5.17 -4.82 1.08
C ALA A 76 -6.06 -5.85 0.38
N MET A 77 -5.54 -6.50 -0.67
CA MET A 77 -6.24 -7.57 -1.38
C MET A 77 -5.93 -8.98 -0.83
N GLY A 78 -5.19 -9.09 0.28
CA GLY A 78 -4.79 -10.37 0.87
C GLY A 78 -3.81 -11.16 0.01
N GLY A 79 -3.12 -10.48 -0.90
CA GLY A 79 -2.24 -11.07 -1.89
C GLY A 79 -0.85 -11.42 -1.37
N THR A 80 -0.17 -12.25 -2.14
CA THR A 80 1.25 -12.56 -2.00
C THR A 80 2.01 -11.90 -3.15
N PRO A 81 3.01 -11.04 -2.87
CA PRO A 81 3.81 -10.42 -3.90
C PRO A 81 4.58 -11.44 -4.75
N LEU A 82 4.75 -11.14 -6.03
CA LEU A 82 5.56 -11.90 -6.99
C LEU A 82 6.74 -11.07 -7.49
N ALA A 83 6.44 -9.98 -8.17
CA ALA A 83 7.44 -9.20 -8.86
C ALA A 83 7.09 -7.71 -8.84
N TYR A 84 8.11 -6.88 -9.07
CA TYR A 84 7.89 -5.47 -9.35
C TYR A 84 8.71 -5.00 -10.54
N PHE A 85 8.22 -3.96 -11.19
CA PHE A 85 8.86 -3.24 -12.28
C PHE A 85 9.01 -1.78 -11.87
N VAL A 86 10.04 -1.12 -12.40
CA VAL A 86 10.32 0.28 -12.07
C VAL A 86 10.53 1.08 -13.35
N SER A 87 9.54 1.86 -13.76
CA SER A 87 9.73 2.87 -14.79
C SER A 87 10.15 4.17 -14.13
N ILE A 88 11.37 4.66 -14.41
CA ILE A 88 11.93 5.79 -13.67
C ILE A 88 12.51 6.86 -14.58
N ALA A 89 12.04 8.09 -14.39
CA ALA A 89 12.59 9.30 -15.00
C ALA A 89 13.53 9.97 -14.00
N VAL A 90 14.83 10.09 -14.38
CA VAL A 90 15.91 10.43 -13.44
C VAL A 90 16.52 11.78 -13.80
N PRO A 91 16.54 12.76 -12.88
CA PRO A 91 17.27 13.99 -13.04
C PRO A 91 18.77 13.79 -12.87
N GLU A 92 19.55 14.71 -13.41
CA GLU A 92 21.03 14.63 -13.39
C GLU A 92 21.59 14.45 -11.96
N TRP A 93 21.04 15.16 -10.99
CA TRP A 93 21.50 15.08 -9.60
C TRP A 93 21.29 13.71 -8.95
N ALA A 94 20.31 12.92 -9.42
CA ALA A 94 20.00 11.60 -8.89
C ALA A 94 20.77 10.47 -9.59
N TRP A 95 21.36 10.74 -10.77
CA TRP A 95 22.08 9.75 -11.53
C TRP A 95 23.39 9.34 -10.83
N GLY A 96 23.59 8.04 -10.66
CA GLY A 96 24.79 7.49 -10.04
C GLY A 96 24.58 6.99 -8.60
N PRO A 97 25.30 7.50 -7.57
CA PRO A 97 25.26 6.98 -6.20
C PRO A 97 23.86 7.04 -5.58
N TRP A 98 23.15 8.15 -5.78
CA TRP A 98 21.79 8.33 -5.24
C TRP A 98 20.81 7.26 -5.79
N LEU A 99 20.77 7.12 -7.10
CA LEU A 99 19.91 6.12 -7.76
C LEU A 99 20.26 4.70 -7.33
N LYS A 100 21.54 4.39 -7.21
CA LYS A 100 22.03 3.10 -6.72
C LYS A 100 21.50 2.78 -5.31
N ASP A 101 21.50 3.77 -4.41
CA ASP A 101 21.02 3.57 -3.05
C ASP A 101 19.50 3.53 -2.98
N PHE A 102 18.80 4.26 -3.85
CA PHE A 102 17.35 4.16 -4.03
C PHE A 102 16.94 2.73 -4.43
N TYR A 103 17.58 2.14 -5.44
CA TYR A 103 17.33 0.76 -5.84
C TYR A 103 17.71 -0.28 -4.76
N LYS A 104 18.74 -0.01 -3.95
CA LYS A 104 19.03 -0.87 -2.79
C LYS A 104 17.87 -0.88 -1.79
N GLY A 105 17.26 0.27 -1.54
CA GLY A 105 16.11 0.35 -0.65
C GLY A 105 14.91 -0.46 -1.16
N MET A 106 14.62 -0.36 -2.46
CA MET A 106 13.59 -1.21 -3.08
C MET A 106 13.94 -2.69 -2.99
N ALA A 107 15.18 -3.07 -3.30
CA ALA A 107 15.62 -4.47 -3.20
C ALA A 107 15.50 -5.04 -1.79
N GLU A 108 15.74 -4.24 -0.74
CA GLU A 108 15.55 -4.64 0.65
C GLU A 108 14.07 -4.86 0.98
N SER A 109 13.20 -3.92 0.57
CA SER A 109 11.75 -4.08 0.72
C SER A 109 11.26 -5.32 -0.03
N GLY A 110 11.69 -5.51 -1.27
CA GLY A 110 11.38 -6.68 -2.08
C GLY A 110 11.84 -7.99 -1.45
N SER A 111 13.08 -8.07 -0.96
CA SER A 111 13.63 -9.25 -0.29
C SER A 111 12.84 -9.65 0.96
N ARG A 112 12.36 -8.67 1.73
CA ARG A 112 11.54 -8.95 2.93
C ARG A 112 10.13 -9.42 2.61
N THR A 113 9.59 -9.03 1.47
CA THR A 113 8.20 -9.28 1.07
C THR A 113 8.05 -10.39 0.04
N GLY A 114 9.17 -10.86 -0.53
CA GLY A 114 9.19 -11.88 -1.57
C GLY A 114 9.00 -11.33 -2.99
N ALA A 115 8.90 -10.01 -3.16
CA ALA A 115 8.82 -9.39 -4.46
C ALA A 115 10.20 -9.25 -5.11
N VAL A 116 10.36 -9.67 -6.37
CA VAL A 116 11.61 -9.57 -7.11
C VAL A 116 11.56 -8.51 -8.21
N LEU A 117 12.65 -7.79 -8.43
CA LEU A 117 12.76 -6.86 -9.54
C LEU A 117 12.80 -7.63 -10.86
N ALA A 118 11.76 -7.48 -11.68
CA ALA A 118 11.61 -8.24 -12.92
C ALA A 118 11.96 -7.42 -14.18
N GLY A 119 11.86 -6.10 -14.11
CA GLY A 119 12.09 -5.23 -15.26
C GLY A 119 11.85 -3.76 -14.95
N GLY A 120 11.67 -2.97 -16.00
CA GLY A 120 11.35 -1.56 -15.93
C GLY A 120 11.98 -0.77 -17.05
N ASP A 121 11.88 0.55 -16.97
CA ASP A 121 12.46 1.49 -17.92
C ASP A 121 13.21 2.60 -17.19
N THR A 122 14.20 3.19 -17.83
CA THR A 122 14.98 4.29 -17.26
C THR A 122 15.21 5.37 -18.31
N THR A 123 14.75 6.57 -18.02
CA THR A 123 14.96 7.73 -18.90
C THR A 123 15.44 8.95 -18.11
N ARG A 124 15.84 10.00 -18.82
CA ARG A 124 16.26 11.27 -18.22
C ARG A 124 15.08 12.24 -18.15
N ALA A 125 14.91 12.93 -17.01
CA ALA A 125 13.94 14.00 -16.84
C ALA A 125 14.46 15.10 -15.91
N ARG A 126 13.67 16.17 -15.72
CA ARG A 126 14.01 17.26 -14.77
C ARG A 126 13.64 16.91 -13.34
N THR A 127 12.58 16.14 -13.14
CA THR A 127 12.06 15.75 -11.84
C THR A 127 12.16 14.24 -11.71
N LEU A 128 12.53 13.76 -10.54
CA LEU A 128 12.52 12.32 -10.27
C LEU A 128 11.07 11.84 -10.17
N THR A 129 10.73 10.94 -11.08
CA THR A 129 9.43 10.29 -11.11
C THR A 129 9.67 8.80 -11.27
N ALA A 130 9.17 7.99 -10.35
CA ALA A 130 9.19 6.55 -10.45
C ALA A 130 7.75 6.03 -10.45
N ASP A 131 7.45 5.10 -11.36
CA ASP A 131 6.24 4.31 -11.35
C ASP A 131 6.61 2.89 -10.94
N LEU A 132 6.02 2.42 -9.84
CA LEU A 132 6.22 1.10 -9.28
C LEU A 132 5.03 0.23 -9.68
N ILE A 133 5.25 -0.65 -10.64
CA ILE A 133 4.27 -1.66 -11.04
C ILE A 133 4.55 -2.90 -10.21
N VAL A 134 3.58 -3.34 -9.40
CA VAL A 134 3.72 -4.52 -8.54
C VAL A 134 2.72 -5.58 -8.96
N LEU A 135 3.24 -6.80 -9.09
CA LEU A 135 2.44 -7.99 -9.33
C LEU A 135 2.43 -8.85 -8.08
N GLY A 136 1.24 -9.29 -7.71
CA GLY A 136 1.00 -10.29 -6.68
C GLY A 136 0.02 -11.33 -7.18
N HIS A 137 -0.33 -12.27 -6.32
CA HIS A 137 -1.38 -13.24 -6.60
C HIS A 137 -2.23 -13.52 -5.36
N ALA A 138 -3.46 -13.95 -5.59
CA ALA A 138 -4.36 -14.49 -4.57
C ALA A 138 -5.04 -15.75 -5.12
N PRO A 139 -5.56 -16.66 -4.28
CA PRO A 139 -6.37 -17.77 -4.75
C PRO A 139 -7.54 -17.27 -5.61
N ALA A 140 -7.81 -17.93 -6.73
CA ALA A 140 -8.81 -17.49 -7.71
C ALA A 140 -10.18 -17.25 -7.07
N GLY A 141 -10.80 -16.10 -7.37
CA GLY A 141 -12.09 -15.66 -6.84
C GLY A 141 -12.10 -15.31 -5.36
N ARG A 142 -10.93 -15.17 -4.70
CA ARG A 142 -10.85 -14.98 -3.25
C ARG A 142 -10.17 -13.70 -2.79
N ALA A 143 -9.60 -12.92 -3.69
CA ALA A 143 -8.98 -11.65 -3.34
C ALA A 143 -9.93 -10.79 -2.49
N LEU A 144 -9.40 -10.16 -1.44
CA LEU A 144 -10.16 -9.20 -0.65
C LEU A 144 -10.50 -7.99 -1.53
N ARG A 145 -11.68 -7.43 -1.34
CA ARG A 145 -12.19 -6.34 -2.20
C ARG A 145 -12.83 -5.26 -1.33
N ARG A 146 -13.11 -4.11 -1.92
CA ARG A 146 -13.77 -2.98 -1.24
C ARG A 146 -15.29 -3.12 -1.19
N ASP A 147 -15.90 -3.97 -2.05
CA ASP A 147 -17.32 -4.03 -2.35
C ASP A 147 -18.09 -5.11 -1.55
N GLY A 148 -17.50 -5.65 -0.50
CA GLY A 148 -18.09 -6.76 0.26
C GLY A 148 -18.68 -6.39 1.62
N ALA A 149 -18.60 -5.13 2.08
CA ALA A 149 -19.08 -4.71 3.38
C ALA A 149 -20.63 -4.74 3.46
N LYS A 150 -21.16 -5.18 4.60
CA LYS A 150 -22.60 -5.31 4.83
C LYS A 150 -23.02 -4.58 6.11
N THR A 151 -24.24 -4.06 6.12
CA THR A 151 -24.82 -3.46 7.33
C THR A 151 -24.71 -4.43 8.52
N GLY A 152 -24.20 -3.93 9.63
CA GLY A 152 -23.91 -4.69 10.84
C GLY A 152 -22.46 -5.19 10.95
N ASP A 153 -21.65 -5.11 9.90
CA ASP A 153 -20.23 -5.45 9.97
C ASP A 153 -19.48 -4.46 10.87
N ALA A 154 -18.57 -4.96 11.69
CA ALA A 154 -17.66 -4.14 12.48
C ALA A 154 -16.51 -3.61 11.60
N ILE A 155 -16.14 -2.35 11.79
CA ILE A 155 -15.04 -1.69 11.09
C ILE A 155 -13.80 -1.77 11.96
N TYR A 156 -12.69 -2.22 11.39
CA TYR A 156 -11.38 -2.31 12.04
C TYR A 156 -10.31 -1.55 11.27
N VAL A 157 -9.34 -1.05 12.02
CA VAL A 157 -8.09 -0.49 11.49
C VAL A 157 -6.91 -1.20 12.15
N SER A 158 -5.90 -1.57 11.38
CA SER A 158 -4.63 -2.07 11.92
C SER A 158 -3.72 -0.92 12.37
N GLY A 159 -2.86 -1.16 13.35
CA GLY A 159 -1.84 -0.22 13.80
C GLY A 159 -2.38 1.10 14.34
N GLU A 160 -1.69 2.18 14.00
CA GLU A 160 -1.99 3.55 14.45
C GLU A 160 -2.12 4.49 13.25
N LEU A 161 -3.03 5.46 13.35
CA LEU A 161 -3.30 6.47 12.32
C LEU A 161 -2.56 7.78 12.59
N GLY A 162 -2.21 8.47 11.50
CA GLY A 162 -1.53 9.77 11.52
C GLY A 162 -0.04 9.66 11.87
N VAL A 163 0.56 8.49 11.71
CA VAL A 163 1.98 8.23 12.03
C VAL A 163 2.91 9.07 11.19
N GLU A 164 2.50 9.51 10.03
CA GLU A 164 3.29 10.34 9.16
C GLU A 164 3.28 11.82 9.60
N ALA A 165 4.01 12.10 10.68
CA ALA A 165 4.52 13.43 10.91
C ALA A 165 5.88 13.55 10.19
N PRO A 166 6.26 14.74 9.66
CA PRO A 166 7.56 14.93 9.02
C PRO A 166 8.70 14.33 9.86
N GLY A 167 9.37 13.31 9.32
CA GLY A 167 10.52 12.66 9.94
C GLY A 167 10.25 11.44 10.82
N LYS A 168 9.02 11.02 11.10
CA LYS A 168 8.76 9.93 12.06
C LYS A 168 8.71 8.52 11.47
N ARG A 169 8.22 8.28 10.24
CA ARG A 169 8.11 6.92 9.68
C ARG A 169 8.31 6.85 8.18
N ILE A 170 9.53 7.13 7.75
CA ILE A 170 9.88 7.00 6.32
C ILE A 170 9.87 5.54 5.86
N ARG A 171 10.16 4.60 6.73
CA ARG A 171 10.09 3.16 6.48
C ARG A 171 8.93 2.54 7.25
N PHE A 172 8.05 1.86 6.55
CA PHE A 172 6.99 1.05 7.14
C PHE A 172 7.00 -0.35 6.50
N GLU A 173 6.37 -1.29 7.16
CA GLU A 173 6.19 -2.67 6.66
C GLU A 173 4.76 -2.79 6.13
N PRO A 174 4.58 -3.09 4.83
CA PRO A 174 3.24 -3.37 4.29
C PRO A 174 2.58 -4.51 5.06
N ARG A 175 1.30 -4.42 5.32
CA ARG A 175 0.54 -5.38 6.14
C ARG A 175 0.21 -6.69 5.40
N LEU A 176 1.14 -7.20 4.59
CA LEU A 176 0.97 -8.41 3.76
C LEU A 176 0.57 -9.64 4.57
N ALA A 177 1.23 -9.88 5.71
CA ALA A 177 0.89 -11.01 6.56
C ALA A 177 -0.52 -10.91 7.13
N LEU A 178 -0.94 -9.70 7.53
CA LEU A 178 -2.31 -9.46 8.00
C LEU A 178 -3.33 -9.63 6.88
N GLY A 179 -3.09 -9.06 5.70
CA GLY A 179 -3.98 -9.21 4.55
C GLY A 179 -4.22 -10.69 4.21
N ARG A 180 -3.15 -11.49 4.14
CA ARG A 180 -3.25 -12.93 3.92
C ARG A 180 -4.04 -13.63 5.04
N TYR A 181 -3.77 -13.31 6.30
CA TYR A 181 -4.49 -13.86 7.44
C TYR A 181 -6.01 -13.58 7.34
N LEU A 182 -6.39 -12.34 7.00
CA LEU A 182 -7.80 -11.96 6.81
C LEU A 182 -8.46 -12.77 5.68
N LEU A 183 -7.74 -12.96 4.56
CA LEU A 183 -8.20 -13.73 3.41
C LEU A 183 -8.33 -15.22 3.73
N GLU A 184 -7.28 -15.85 4.25
CA GLU A 184 -7.21 -17.29 4.52
C GLU A 184 -8.27 -17.73 5.52
N ASN A 185 -8.49 -16.92 6.56
CA ASN A 185 -9.49 -17.20 7.59
C ASN A 185 -10.90 -16.68 7.24
N ARG A 186 -11.09 -16.08 6.06
CA ARG A 186 -12.37 -15.49 5.63
C ARG A 186 -12.94 -14.51 6.64
N LEU A 187 -12.07 -13.75 7.29
CA LEU A 187 -12.46 -12.81 8.35
C LEU A 187 -13.03 -11.52 7.78
N ALA A 188 -12.37 -10.93 6.78
CA ALA A 188 -12.82 -9.66 6.22
C ALA A 188 -13.93 -9.85 5.19
N SER A 189 -14.98 -9.05 5.29
CA SER A 189 -16.01 -8.89 4.25
C SER A 189 -15.58 -7.88 3.20
N ALA A 190 -14.89 -6.79 3.58
CA ALA A 190 -14.22 -5.86 2.68
C ALA A 190 -12.89 -5.42 3.27
N CYS A 191 -11.96 -4.99 2.41
CA CYS A 191 -10.64 -4.53 2.84
C CYS A 191 -10.07 -3.52 1.84
N MET A 192 -9.33 -2.54 2.35
CA MET A 192 -8.45 -1.63 1.62
C MET A 192 -7.34 -1.14 2.55
N ASP A 193 -6.35 -0.44 2.04
CA ASP A 193 -5.39 0.28 2.86
C ASP A 193 -5.80 1.74 3.09
N VAL A 194 -5.21 2.38 4.10
CA VAL A 194 -5.40 3.81 4.41
C VAL A 194 -4.26 4.59 3.79
N SER A 195 -4.48 5.11 2.60
CA SER A 195 -3.48 5.85 1.81
C SER A 195 -3.78 7.35 1.71
N ASP A 196 -5.05 7.74 1.66
CA ASP A 196 -5.48 9.14 1.52
C ASP A 196 -6.08 9.73 2.80
N GLY A 197 -6.25 8.91 3.82
CA GLY A 197 -6.80 9.25 5.12
C GLY A 197 -8.10 8.52 5.42
N LEU A 198 -8.28 8.12 6.69
CA LEU A 198 -9.38 7.25 7.10
C LEU A 198 -10.76 7.73 6.63
N ALA A 199 -11.04 9.04 6.66
CA ALA A 199 -12.34 9.58 6.26
C ALA A 199 -12.62 9.39 4.76
N MET A 200 -11.62 9.61 3.92
CA MET A 200 -11.72 9.44 2.46
C MET A 200 -11.82 7.95 2.11
N ASP A 201 -10.92 7.14 2.63
CA ASP A 201 -10.78 5.74 2.26
C ASP A 201 -11.98 4.92 2.75
N LEU A 202 -12.48 5.19 3.97
CA LEU A 202 -13.72 4.55 4.44
C LEU A 202 -14.94 4.98 3.61
N SER A 203 -15.01 6.25 3.19
CA SER A 203 -16.08 6.70 2.28
C SER A 203 -16.06 5.91 0.97
N ARG A 204 -14.89 5.74 0.35
CA ARG A 204 -14.72 4.94 -0.88
C ARG A 204 -15.10 3.47 -0.69
N LEU A 205 -14.69 2.85 0.41
CA LEU A 205 -15.09 1.47 0.73
C LEU A 205 -16.62 1.35 0.86
N CYS A 206 -17.24 2.34 1.50
CA CYS A 206 -18.69 2.40 1.65
C CYS A 206 -19.40 2.66 0.32
N GLU A 207 -18.85 3.47 -0.57
CA GLU A 207 -19.37 3.70 -1.92
C GLU A 207 -19.37 2.41 -2.75
N GLU A 208 -18.24 1.70 -2.79
CA GLU A 208 -18.11 0.43 -3.53
C GLU A 208 -19.03 -0.67 -2.95
N SER A 209 -19.26 -0.66 -1.64
CA SER A 209 -20.13 -1.62 -0.96
C SER A 209 -21.62 -1.22 -0.93
N GLY A 210 -21.97 -0.01 -1.38
CA GLY A 210 -23.34 0.49 -1.36
C GLY A 210 -23.91 0.75 0.05
N VAL A 211 -23.06 1.09 1.03
CA VAL A 211 -23.40 1.24 2.46
C VAL A 211 -22.94 2.58 3.03
N ALA A 212 -23.24 2.81 4.32
CA ALA A 212 -22.75 3.92 5.11
C ALA A 212 -21.95 3.39 6.32
N ALA A 213 -21.19 4.27 6.99
CA ALA A 213 -20.41 3.92 8.16
C ALA A 213 -20.63 4.87 9.34
N ALA A 214 -20.60 4.31 10.55
CA ALA A 214 -20.60 5.03 11.81
C ALA A 214 -19.31 4.70 12.57
N LEU A 215 -18.41 5.66 12.64
CA LEU A 215 -17.21 5.60 13.47
C LEU A 215 -17.53 6.08 14.88
N ALA A 216 -16.77 5.57 15.85
CA ALA A 216 -16.85 5.93 17.27
C ALA A 216 -15.47 6.14 17.86
N SER A 217 -15.33 7.14 18.71
CA SER A 217 -14.11 7.38 19.49
C SER A 217 -13.95 6.36 20.62
N PRO A 218 -12.72 6.04 21.08
CA PRO A 218 -11.46 6.55 20.57
C PRO A 218 -10.98 5.87 19.29
N LEU A 219 -10.35 6.64 18.40
CA LEU A 219 -9.64 6.09 17.24
C LEU A 219 -8.19 5.72 17.62
N PRO A 220 -7.55 4.76 16.94
CA PRO A 220 -6.16 4.36 17.19
C PRO A 220 -5.18 5.41 16.65
N LEU A 221 -4.96 6.48 17.39
CA LEU A 221 -4.10 7.59 16.98
C LEU A 221 -2.66 7.36 17.42
N ALA A 222 -1.71 7.70 16.57
CA ALA A 222 -0.32 7.81 16.97
C ALA A 222 -0.13 8.90 18.05
N GLN A 223 0.85 8.71 18.91
CA GLN A 223 1.08 9.60 20.05
C GLN A 223 1.24 11.07 19.63
N GLY A 224 0.41 11.94 20.21
CA GLY A 224 0.44 13.38 19.97
C GLY A 224 -0.19 13.83 18.65
N VAL A 225 -0.91 12.95 17.97
CA VAL A 225 -1.62 13.26 16.71
C VAL A 225 -3.05 13.71 17.00
N ALA A 226 -3.45 14.82 16.38
CA ALA A 226 -4.83 15.28 16.43
C ALA A 226 -5.75 14.38 15.61
N VAL A 227 -6.98 14.18 16.07
CA VAL A 227 -8.00 13.35 15.38
C VAL A 227 -8.22 13.79 13.94
N GLU A 228 -8.33 15.10 13.68
CA GLU A 228 -8.51 15.64 12.34
C GLU A 228 -7.38 15.22 11.40
N ARG A 229 -6.13 15.25 11.87
CA ARG A 229 -4.97 14.81 11.10
C ARG A 229 -5.06 13.32 10.74
N ALA A 230 -5.37 12.47 11.71
CA ALA A 230 -5.50 11.02 11.47
C ALA A 230 -6.65 10.68 10.51
N LEU A 231 -7.69 11.51 10.48
CA LEU A 231 -8.82 11.32 9.56
C LEU A 231 -8.53 11.75 8.13
N THR A 232 -7.69 12.79 7.94
CA THR A 232 -7.55 13.49 6.66
C THR A 232 -6.15 13.43 6.01
N HIS A 233 -5.11 13.08 6.79
CA HIS A 233 -3.78 12.86 6.23
C HIS A 233 -3.64 11.40 5.85
N GLY A 234 -3.15 11.18 4.64
CA GLY A 234 -2.87 9.86 4.12
C GLY A 234 -1.51 9.32 4.55
N GLU A 235 -1.08 8.30 3.82
CA GLU A 235 0.23 7.64 3.93
C GLU A 235 0.43 6.81 5.21
N ASP A 236 -0.66 6.39 5.88
CA ASP A 236 -0.60 5.48 7.04
C ASP A 236 -0.27 4.04 6.61
N TYR A 237 -0.77 3.60 5.45
CA TYR A 237 -0.57 2.25 4.91
C TYR A 237 -0.92 1.13 5.90
N GLU A 238 -1.90 1.41 6.76
CA GLU A 238 -2.56 0.42 7.60
C GLU A 238 -3.76 -0.19 6.85
N LEU A 239 -4.22 -1.38 7.26
CA LEU A 239 -5.42 -1.96 6.66
C LEU A 239 -6.69 -1.47 7.36
N LEU A 240 -7.63 -0.99 6.55
CA LEU A 240 -9.02 -0.73 6.90
C LEU A 240 -9.85 -1.90 6.40
N PHE A 241 -10.54 -2.61 7.29
CA PHE A 241 -11.32 -3.77 6.92
C PHE A 241 -12.61 -3.91 7.71
N THR A 242 -13.58 -4.58 7.12
CA THR A 242 -14.87 -4.87 7.77
C THR A 242 -15.00 -6.35 8.05
N VAL A 243 -15.66 -6.68 9.16
CA VAL A 243 -15.80 -8.06 9.64
C VAL A 243 -17.23 -8.32 10.07
N PRO A 244 -17.88 -9.40 9.60
CA PRO A 244 -19.21 -9.79 10.07
C PRO A 244 -19.27 -9.89 11.60
N SER A 245 -20.31 -9.34 12.22
CA SER A 245 -20.44 -9.20 13.68
C SER A 245 -20.35 -10.53 14.45
N ARG A 246 -20.64 -11.65 13.79
CA ARG A 246 -20.53 -13.01 14.35
C ARG A 246 -19.09 -13.52 14.45
N GLN A 247 -18.14 -12.90 13.77
CA GLN A 247 -16.73 -13.31 13.76
C GLN A 247 -15.93 -12.56 14.83
N ARG A 248 -14.88 -13.20 15.33
CA ARG A 248 -13.98 -12.60 16.33
C ARG A 248 -12.65 -12.23 15.67
N VAL A 249 -12.23 -11.00 15.88
CA VAL A 249 -10.92 -10.48 15.46
C VAL A 249 -10.01 -10.50 16.70
N PRO A 250 -8.77 -11.02 16.59
CA PRO A 250 -7.82 -10.92 17.69
C PRO A 250 -7.48 -9.45 17.97
N ALA A 251 -7.15 -9.13 19.22
CA ALA A 251 -6.77 -7.76 19.58
C ALA A 251 -5.46 -7.30 18.90
N THR A 252 -4.59 -8.25 18.55
CA THR A 252 -3.32 -8.00 17.85
C THR A 252 -3.02 -9.10 16.86
N PHE A 253 -2.29 -8.77 15.80
CA PHE A 253 -1.72 -9.74 14.86
C PHE A 253 -0.24 -9.41 14.61
N ASN A 254 0.66 -10.36 14.94
CA ASN A 254 2.12 -10.16 14.88
C ASN A 254 2.59 -8.86 15.57
N GLY A 255 2.00 -8.56 16.75
CA GLY A 255 2.31 -7.35 17.52
C GLY A 255 1.65 -6.06 17.00
N VAL A 256 0.91 -6.11 15.90
CA VAL A 256 0.15 -4.97 15.36
C VAL A 256 -1.25 -4.95 15.99
N PRO A 257 -1.67 -3.88 16.67
CA PRO A 257 -3.03 -3.74 17.19
C PRO A 257 -4.08 -3.80 16.06
N LEU A 258 -5.22 -4.44 16.33
CA LEU A 258 -6.40 -4.44 15.45
C LEU A 258 -7.54 -3.78 16.22
N THR A 259 -7.80 -2.53 15.91
CA THR A 259 -8.74 -1.70 16.68
C THR A 259 -10.08 -1.61 15.96
N ARG A 260 -11.16 -1.99 16.67
CA ARG A 260 -12.51 -1.71 16.19
C ARG A 260 -12.79 -0.21 16.32
N VAL A 261 -13.13 0.42 15.20
CA VAL A 261 -13.35 1.87 15.11
C VAL A 261 -14.80 2.25 14.79
N GLY A 262 -15.65 1.27 14.49
CA GLY A 262 -17.04 1.57 14.13
C GLY A 262 -17.86 0.38 13.65
N THR A 263 -18.93 0.69 12.94
CA THR A 263 -19.86 -0.29 12.38
C THR A 263 -20.40 0.21 11.03
N ILE A 264 -20.56 -0.69 10.08
CA ILE A 264 -21.27 -0.44 8.82
C ILE A 264 -22.77 -0.34 9.10
N VAL A 265 -23.39 0.71 8.59
CA VAL A 265 -24.81 1.00 8.82
C VAL A 265 -25.56 1.16 7.50
N ALA A 266 -26.87 1.00 7.55
CA ALA A 266 -27.73 1.36 6.43
C ALA A 266 -27.72 2.88 6.23
N GLY A 267 -27.66 3.33 4.97
CA GLY A 267 -27.66 4.75 4.64
C GLY A 267 -27.23 5.02 3.22
N LYS A 268 -27.06 6.30 2.90
CA LYS A 268 -26.53 6.71 1.59
C LYS A 268 -25.10 6.18 1.45
N ALA A 269 -24.81 5.49 0.33
CA ALA A 269 -23.47 5.00 0.02
C ALA A 269 -22.40 6.09 0.17
N GLY A 270 -21.30 5.73 0.81
CA GLY A 270 -20.18 6.65 1.07
C GLY A 270 -20.38 7.60 2.25
N ARG A 271 -21.55 7.66 2.87
CA ARG A 271 -21.76 8.52 4.04
C ARG A 271 -21.05 7.94 5.26
N VAL A 272 -20.23 8.78 5.89
CA VAL A 272 -19.53 8.44 7.14
C VAL A 272 -19.94 9.42 8.25
N THR A 273 -20.07 8.91 9.47
CA THR A 273 -20.26 9.72 10.68
C THR A 273 -19.16 9.37 11.70
N LEU A 274 -18.80 10.33 12.55
CA LEU A 274 -17.96 10.13 13.74
C LEU A 274 -18.75 10.66 14.96
N ASP A 275 -18.95 9.80 15.96
CA ASP A 275 -19.72 10.12 17.17
C ASP A 275 -21.09 10.77 16.82
N ALA A 276 -21.79 10.13 15.89
CA ALA A 276 -23.09 10.56 15.33
C ALA A 276 -23.07 11.88 14.52
N LYS A 277 -21.93 12.57 14.38
CA LYS A 277 -21.80 13.80 13.58
C LYS A 277 -21.34 13.46 12.15
N PRO A 278 -21.89 14.12 11.11
CA PRO A 278 -21.42 13.90 9.74
C PRO A 278 -19.91 14.16 9.62
N LEU A 279 -19.20 13.22 9.02
CA LEU A 279 -17.78 13.34 8.70
C LEU A 279 -17.65 13.53 7.18
N ALA A 280 -17.07 14.65 6.78
CA ALA A 280 -16.80 14.88 5.36
C ALA A 280 -15.69 13.94 4.88
N ALA A 281 -15.85 13.36 3.68
CA ALA A 281 -14.83 12.55 3.01
C ALA A 281 -13.66 13.46 2.55
N ARG A 282 -12.86 13.93 3.51
CA ARG A 282 -11.65 14.71 3.27
C ARG A 282 -10.44 13.80 3.37
N GLY A 283 -9.48 14.02 2.51
CA GLY A 283 -8.24 13.28 2.45
C GLY A 283 -7.28 13.96 1.51
N TRP A 284 -6.15 13.33 1.27
CA TRP A 284 -5.22 13.82 0.27
C TRP A 284 -5.83 13.70 -1.13
N ASP A 285 -5.71 14.78 -1.91
CA ASP A 285 -6.21 14.86 -3.28
C ASP A 285 -5.17 15.62 -4.12
N PRO A 286 -4.53 14.99 -5.10
CA PRO A 286 -3.45 15.61 -5.88
C PRO A 286 -3.90 16.80 -6.72
N PHE A 287 -5.20 16.99 -6.91
CA PHE A 287 -5.79 18.07 -7.72
C PHE A 287 -6.44 19.17 -6.88
N LYS A 288 -6.44 19.04 -5.55
CA LYS A 288 -6.87 20.08 -4.62
C LYS A 288 -5.64 20.70 -3.96
N VAL A 289 -5.33 21.92 -4.37
CA VAL A 289 -4.26 22.75 -3.79
C VAL A 289 -4.83 23.57 -2.63
#